data_2ed928a7144ae72fb291df6fb8ce8c1d
#
_entry.id   2ed928a7144ae72fb291df6fb8ce8c1d
#
_cell.length_a   1.000
_cell.length_b   1.000
_cell.length_c   1.000
_cell.angle_alpha   90.00
_cell.angle_beta   90.00
_cell.angle_gamma   90.00
#
_symmetry.space_group_name_H-M   'P 1'
#
loop_
_entity.id
_entity.type
_entity.pdbx_description
1 polymer ?
#
loop_
_entity_poly.entity_id
_entity_poly.type
_entity_poly.pdbx_seq_one_letter_code
_entity_poly.pdbx_strand_id
1 'polypeptide(L)'
;MTAGSGSGVADVTAEVREGSYGTKVGAIEPGGAEFVPLSDRHGKPIALFATWMSPNLEFATVFLGVIAVWYFGLTVWQAVAACVLGTGLGALSHAVLSARGPSAGVPQMIISRIPFGFRGNILPAGLNAVVAGVGWFAINSVSGAFALATLTGWDSKLTLVIVVVVQILVAFFGHNLLQRWERLAFPVLAVIFVLAFATSIGHADPSAATGGGGIGGFLIVVGATFGYAAGWNPFAADYTRYLPPTVSKAATGLWAALGVFVACSVLELLGAFAATYMSIDGGSPTDEFTKVMPTGIADLVLIGIVVGSISANAINLYSGAMSFLALGIKINLGMRRAIAAVVFGVLGTVMAFYGLDHFSDFENFLLVVAYWVGPWLGVFLTDQVLRRGHDVDGMMFDERHNPWAGVVAMAVGIVVSVWLFSNQVFYVGVVPSANPSFGDIAFEVGFVISAVLYWVFYRLSRPQADEHLVVPVS
;
A
#
# COMPACT_ATOMS: atom_id res chain seq x y z
N MET A 1 -2.59 -56.20 22.80
CA MET A 1 -2.95 -55.00 23.57
C MET A 1 -1.70 -54.15 23.72
N THR A 2 -1.50 -53.19 22.85
CA THR A 2 -0.42 -52.23 22.91
C THR A 2 -1.05 -50.86 22.81
N ALA A 3 -1.05 -50.13 23.93
CA ALA A 3 -1.53 -48.77 24.01
C ALA A 3 -0.52 -47.84 23.32
N GLY A 4 -0.96 -47.24 22.21
CA GLY A 4 -0.24 -46.17 21.57
C GLY A 4 -0.48 -44.86 22.33
N SER A 5 0.57 -44.32 22.89
CA SER A 5 0.60 -42.93 23.41
C SER A 5 0.57 -41.96 22.24
N GLY A 6 -0.59 -41.46 21.89
CA GLY A 6 -0.73 -40.36 20.96
C GLY A 6 -0.27 -39.07 21.64
N SER A 7 0.88 -38.55 21.24
CA SER A 7 1.28 -37.19 21.51
C SER A 7 0.31 -36.25 20.74
N GLY A 8 -0.57 -35.60 21.47
CA GLY A 8 -1.50 -34.62 20.90
C GLY A 8 -0.76 -33.34 20.49
N VAL A 9 -0.03 -33.38 19.40
CA VAL A 9 0.22 -32.20 18.59
C VAL A 9 -1.12 -31.90 17.93
N ALA A 10 -1.78 -30.84 18.35
CA ALA A 10 -2.94 -30.33 17.65
C ALA A 10 -2.50 -30.08 16.21
N ASP A 11 -3.03 -30.90 15.30
CA ASP A 11 -2.81 -30.76 13.87
C ASP A 11 -3.49 -29.44 13.43
N VAL A 12 -2.74 -28.34 13.49
CA VAL A 12 -3.17 -27.04 12.98
C VAL A 12 -2.96 -27.07 11.48
N THR A 13 -3.62 -28.02 10.83
CA THR A 13 -3.78 -28.01 9.39
C THR A 13 -4.71 -26.84 9.07
N ALA A 14 -4.13 -25.73 8.63
CA ALA A 14 -4.89 -24.69 7.94
C ALA A 14 -5.66 -25.41 6.82
N GLU A 15 -7.00 -25.39 6.89
CA GLU A 15 -7.85 -26.06 5.91
C GLU A 15 -7.47 -25.60 4.51
N VAL A 16 -6.71 -26.41 3.79
CA VAL A 16 -6.47 -26.23 2.35
C VAL A 16 -7.80 -26.53 1.66
N ARG A 17 -8.41 -25.51 1.08
CA ARG A 17 -9.70 -25.68 0.42
C ARG A 17 -9.50 -26.19 -1.00
N GLU A 18 -10.33 -27.14 -1.40
CA GLU A 18 -10.38 -27.58 -2.78
C GLU A 18 -10.82 -26.44 -3.69
N GLY A 19 -10.08 -26.22 -4.77
CA GLY A 19 -10.36 -25.20 -5.77
C GLY A 19 -9.10 -24.75 -6.50
N SER A 20 -9.24 -23.76 -7.35
CA SER A 20 -8.17 -23.25 -8.22
C SER A 20 -7.57 -21.97 -7.65
N TYR A 21 -6.43 -22.07 -6.97
CA TYR A 21 -5.66 -20.90 -6.49
C TYR A 21 -4.79 -20.36 -7.64
N GLY A 22 -5.26 -19.34 -8.32
CA GLY A 22 -4.42 -18.65 -9.29
C GLY A 22 -4.24 -19.34 -10.64
N THR A 23 -4.90 -20.46 -10.94
CA THR A 23 -4.70 -21.22 -12.17
C THR A 23 -5.75 -21.01 -13.25
N LYS A 24 -6.96 -20.54 -12.91
CA LYS A 24 -8.04 -20.28 -13.87
C LYS A 24 -8.52 -18.83 -13.84
N VAL A 25 -8.45 -18.16 -14.97
CA VAL A 25 -9.02 -16.83 -15.18
C VAL A 25 -10.55 -16.92 -15.10
N GLY A 26 -11.18 -16.09 -14.27
CA GLY A 26 -12.63 -16.08 -14.08
C GLY A 26 -13.16 -17.07 -13.04
N ALA A 27 -12.30 -17.90 -12.43
CA ALA A 27 -12.68 -18.70 -11.25
C ALA A 27 -12.56 -17.85 -9.99
N ILE A 28 -13.58 -17.89 -9.12
CA ILE A 28 -13.51 -17.26 -7.80
C ILE A 28 -12.48 -18.05 -6.97
N GLU A 29 -11.51 -17.35 -6.41
CA GLU A 29 -10.49 -17.96 -5.56
C GLU A 29 -11.14 -18.58 -4.33
N PRO A 30 -10.85 -19.87 -4.02
CA PRO A 30 -11.58 -20.61 -2.98
C PRO A 30 -11.25 -20.17 -1.55
N GLY A 31 -10.07 -19.63 -1.32
CA GLY A 31 -9.57 -19.17 -0.03
C GLY A 31 -9.21 -17.68 -0.01
N GLY A 32 -8.72 -17.19 1.11
CA GLY A 32 -8.23 -15.81 1.26
C GLY A 32 -7.04 -15.75 2.22
N ALA A 33 -7.23 -16.19 3.46
CA ALA A 33 -6.24 -16.11 4.53
C ALA A 33 -5.37 -17.35 4.68
N GLU A 34 -5.75 -18.46 4.04
CA GLU A 34 -5.11 -19.78 4.15
C GLU A 34 -3.82 -19.86 3.31
N PHE A 35 -3.04 -20.90 3.56
CA PHE A 35 -1.88 -21.23 2.73
C PHE A 35 -2.28 -21.53 1.29
N VAL A 36 -1.57 -20.94 0.33
CA VAL A 36 -1.65 -21.35 -1.07
C VAL A 36 -0.97 -22.72 -1.21
N PRO A 37 -1.67 -23.77 -1.70
CA PRO A 37 -1.07 -25.08 -1.91
C PRO A 37 0.19 -25.01 -2.78
N LEU A 38 1.20 -25.81 -2.47
CA LEU A 38 2.46 -25.83 -3.24
C LEU A 38 2.24 -26.18 -4.72
N SER A 39 1.25 -27.04 -5.02
CA SER A 39 0.84 -27.40 -6.38
C SER A 39 0.33 -26.21 -7.19
N ASP A 40 -0.23 -25.20 -6.53
CA ASP A 40 -0.85 -24.04 -7.17
C ASP A 40 0.08 -22.82 -7.22
N ARG A 41 1.26 -22.91 -6.60
CA ARG A 41 2.26 -21.85 -6.63
C ARG A 41 3.02 -21.85 -7.93
N HIS A 42 3.01 -20.70 -8.61
CA HIS A 42 3.54 -20.56 -9.96
C HIS A 42 4.08 -19.14 -10.22
N GLY A 43 4.71 -18.95 -11.38
CA GLY A 43 5.20 -17.65 -11.82
C GLY A 43 6.69 -17.42 -11.56
N LYS A 44 7.15 -16.24 -11.94
CA LYS A 44 8.55 -15.81 -11.82
C LYS A 44 8.62 -14.43 -11.15
N PRO A 45 9.65 -14.14 -10.35
CA PRO A 45 9.80 -12.85 -9.66
C PRO A 45 9.66 -11.62 -10.55
N ILE A 46 10.16 -11.67 -11.80
CA ILE A 46 10.09 -10.55 -12.75
C ILE A 46 8.65 -10.09 -13.05
N ALA A 47 7.66 -10.98 -12.92
CA ALA A 47 6.25 -10.60 -13.12
C ALA A 47 5.76 -9.57 -12.07
N LEU A 48 6.40 -9.51 -10.90
CA LEU A 48 6.08 -8.55 -9.86
C LEU A 48 6.37 -7.11 -10.28
N PHE A 49 7.31 -6.89 -11.20
CA PHE A 49 7.55 -5.57 -11.75
C PHE A 49 6.30 -4.97 -12.38
N ALA A 50 5.64 -5.71 -13.27
CA ALA A 50 4.40 -5.26 -13.87
C ALA A 50 3.25 -5.15 -12.84
N THR A 51 3.15 -6.12 -11.93
CA THR A 51 2.13 -6.14 -10.87
C THR A 51 2.15 -4.88 -10.01
N TRP A 52 3.35 -4.40 -9.65
CA TRP A 52 3.52 -3.23 -8.78
C TRP A 52 3.73 -1.92 -9.54
N MET A 53 4.11 -1.98 -10.82
CA MET A 53 4.24 -0.78 -11.64
C MET A 53 2.87 -0.27 -12.10
N SER A 54 2.01 -1.17 -12.60
CA SER A 54 0.72 -0.82 -13.21
C SER A 54 -0.20 0.02 -12.29
N PRO A 55 -0.46 -0.35 -11.03
CA PRO A 55 -1.37 0.40 -10.15
C PRO A 55 -0.82 1.77 -9.70
N ASN A 56 0.47 2.02 -9.91
CA ASN A 56 1.09 3.32 -9.63
C ASN A 56 1.16 4.22 -10.89
N LEU A 57 0.83 3.68 -12.07
CA LEU A 57 0.70 4.46 -13.31
C LEU A 57 -0.69 5.12 -13.35
N GLU A 58 -0.87 6.11 -12.49
CA GLU A 58 -2.14 6.82 -12.34
C GLU A 58 -1.92 8.27 -11.84
N PHE A 59 -2.99 9.07 -11.81
CA PHE A 59 -2.86 10.52 -11.59
C PHE A 59 -2.52 10.90 -10.15
N ALA A 60 -2.96 10.16 -9.13
CA ALA A 60 -2.61 10.49 -7.75
C ALA A 60 -1.08 10.45 -7.54
N THR A 61 -0.36 9.56 -8.26
CA THR A 61 1.11 9.53 -8.26
C THR A 61 1.69 10.82 -8.86
N VAL A 62 1.15 11.29 -9.98
CA VAL A 62 1.56 12.58 -10.59
C VAL A 62 1.26 13.74 -9.64
N PHE A 63 0.08 13.74 -9.04
CA PHE A 63 -0.38 14.82 -8.17
C PHE A 63 0.48 14.99 -6.91
N LEU A 64 1.12 13.94 -6.43
CA LEU A 64 2.12 14.02 -5.35
C LEU A 64 3.27 14.97 -5.68
N GLY A 65 3.82 14.85 -6.87
CA GLY A 65 4.85 15.79 -7.35
C GLY A 65 4.33 17.22 -7.47
N VAL A 66 3.08 17.41 -7.90
CA VAL A 66 2.42 18.71 -7.97
C VAL A 66 2.31 19.32 -6.58
N ILE A 67 1.81 18.58 -5.60
CA ILE A 67 1.66 19.01 -4.20
C ILE A 67 3.00 19.47 -3.62
N ALA A 68 4.08 18.73 -3.89
CA ALA A 68 5.41 19.05 -3.39
C ALA A 68 5.87 20.47 -3.77
N VAL A 69 5.49 20.91 -4.96
CA VAL A 69 5.82 22.28 -5.44
C VAL A 69 4.77 23.29 -4.97
N TRP A 70 3.48 23.00 -5.12
CA TRP A 70 2.41 23.98 -4.86
C TRP A 70 2.17 24.25 -3.38
N TYR A 71 1.98 23.18 -2.59
CA TYR A 71 1.60 23.35 -1.17
C TYR A 71 2.80 23.43 -0.25
N PHE A 72 3.90 22.74 -0.59
CA PHE A 72 5.11 22.75 0.25
C PHE A 72 6.19 23.71 -0.26
N GLY A 73 5.95 24.42 -1.37
CA GLY A 73 6.81 25.48 -1.87
C GLY A 73 8.21 25.03 -2.26
N LEU A 74 8.42 23.74 -2.53
CA LEU A 74 9.73 23.23 -2.94
C LEU A 74 10.05 23.64 -4.37
N THR A 75 11.33 23.89 -4.66
CA THR A 75 11.76 23.93 -6.05
C THR A 75 11.54 22.57 -6.70
N VAL A 76 11.42 22.52 -8.04
CA VAL A 76 11.22 21.27 -8.76
C VAL A 76 12.25 20.21 -8.35
N TRP A 77 13.53 20.59 -8.24
CA TRP A 77 14.60 19.66 -7.89
C TRP A 77 14.58 19.22 -6.42
N GLN A 78 14.15 20.09 -5.50
CA GLN A 78 13.91 19.70 -4.11
C GLN A 78 12.73 18.74 -4.01
N ALA A 79 11.64 18.99 -4.74
CA ALA A 79 10.49 18.12 -4.82
C ALA A 79 10.88 16.73 -5.35
N VAL A 80 11.62 16.68 -6.48
CA VAL A 80 12.14 15.42 -7.03
C VAL A 80 13.01 14.67 -6.02
N ALA A 81 13.93 15.37 -5.33
CA ALA A 81 14.80 14.73 -4.34
C ALA A 81 14.01 14.18 -3.14
N ALA A 82 13.03 14.93 -2.64
CA ALA A 82 12.15 14.48 -1.54
C ALA A 82 11.30 13.26 -1.96
N CYS A 83 10.68 13.33 -3.14
CA CYS A 83 9.87 12.24 -3.70
C CYS A 83 10.69 10.96 -3.87
N VAL A 84 11.86 11.03 -4.51
CA VAL A 84 12.73 9.87 -4.72
C VAL A 84 13.20 9.28 -3.39
N LEU A 85 13.50 10.11 -2.39
CA LEU A 85 13.92 9.64 -1.07
C LEU A 85 12.79 8.91 -0.34
N GLY A 86 11.61 9.53 -0.21
CA GLY A 86 10.48 8.92 0.51
C GLY A 86 9.97 7.66 -0.19
N THR A 87 9.76 7.73 -1.51
CA THR A 87 9.39 6.58 -2.34
C THR A 87 10.44 5.45 -2.25
N GLY A 88 11.74 5.81 -2.24
CA GLY A 88 12.83 4.84 -2.09
C GLY A 88 12.79 4.09 -0.76
N LEU A 89 12.52 4.78 0.35
CA LEU A 89 12.35 4.16 1.68
C LEU A 89 11.14 3.22 1.70
N GLY A 90 9.99 3.65 1.12
CA GLY A 90 8.79 2.81 0.99
C GLY A 90 9.03 1.57 0.12
N ALA A 91 9.68 1.72 -1.02
CA ALA A 91 10.02 0.62 -1.91
C ALA A 91 11.03 -0.36 -1.29
N LEU A 92 12.01 0.14 -0.54
CA LEU A 92 12.98 -0.70 0.18
C LEU A 92 12.28 -1.60 1.21
N SER A 93 11.37 -1.04 2.02
CA SER A 93 10.58 -1.83 2.96
C SER A 93 9.67 -2.83 2.23
N HIS A 94 9.08 -2.44 1.11
CA HIS A 94 8.28 -3.33 0.26
C HIS A 94 9.09 -4.51 -0.27
N ALA A 95 10.38 -4.31 -0.65
CA ALA A 95 11.29 -5.38 -1.06
C ALA A 95 11.45 -6.45 0.03
N VAL A 96 11.72 -5.99 1.27
CA VAL A 96 11.95 -6.90 2.41
C VAL A 96 10.71 -7.74 2.71
N LEU A 97 9.53 -7.11 2.68
CA LEU A 97 8.26 -7.80 2.94
C LEU A 97 7.91 -8.77 1.80
N SER A 98 8.01 -8.33 0.55
CA SER A 98 7.75 -9.14 -0.63
C SER A 98 8.60 -10.41 -0.70
N ALA A 99 9.87 -10.32 -0.29
CA ALA A 99 10.80 -11.44 -0.27
C ALA A 99 10.35 -12.62 0.63
N ARG A 100 9.44 -12.37 1.59
CA ARG A 100 8.94 -13.37 2.53
C ARG A 100 7.74 -14.16 1.99
N GLY A 101 6.93 -13.59 1.10
CA GLY A 101 5.69 -14.19 0.61
C GLY A 101 5.85 -15.60 0.04
N PRO A 102 6.87 -15.91 -0.81
CA PRO A 102 7.05 -17.25 -1.37
C PRO A 102 7.28 -18.34 -0.32
N SER A 103 7.99 -18.04 0.77
CA SER A 103 8.19 -18.98 1.87
C SER A 103 6.98 -19.09 2.79
N ALA A 104 6.29 -17.98 3.08
CA ALA A 104 5.15 -17.94 3.98
C ALA A 104 3.87 -18.50 3.35
N GLY A 105 3.62 -18.23 2.06
CA GLY A 105 2.45 -18.75 1.32
C GLY A 105 1.10 -18.19 1.76
N VAL A 106 1.08 -17.12 2.58
CA VAL A 106 -0.12 -16.50 3.13
C VAL A 106 -0.09 -14.98 2.92
N PRO A 107 -1.22 -14.26 3.05
CA PRO A 107 -1.24 -12.80 2.93
C PRO A 107 -0.39 -12.08 3.98
N GLN A 108 0.05 -10.85 3.65
CA GLN A 108 0.92 -10.06 4.50
C GLN A 108 0.36 -9.83 5.91
N MET A 109 -0.93 -9.51 6.03
CA MET A 109 -1.55 -9.30 7.34
C MET A 109 -1.74 -10.59 8.15
N ILE A 110 -1.66 -11.78 7.54
CA ILE A 110 -1.57 -13.06 8.26
C ILE A 110 -0.14 -13.25 8.81
N ILE A 111 0.89 -12.93 8.02
CA ILE A 111 2.29 -12.97 8.51
C ILE A 111 2.47 -12.00 9.68
N SER A 112 1.77 -10.87 9.67
CA SER A 112 1.79 -9.87 10.76
C SER A 112 1.32 -10.42 12.12
N ARG A 113 0.58 -11.56 12.15
CA ARG A 113 0.20 -12.22 13.40
C ARG A 113 1.40 -12.76 14.19
N ILE A 114 2.57 -12.95 13.58
CA ILE A 114 3.76 -13.44 14.28
C ILE A 114 4.14 -12.48 15.42
N PRO A 115 4.44 -11.18 15.18
CA PRO A 115 4.76 -10.24 16.26
C PRO A 115 3.55 -9.71 17.04
N PHE A 116 2.35 -9.66 16.41
CA PHE A 116 1.17 -9.05 17.04
C PHE A 116 0.25 -10.05 17.72
N GLY A 117 0.36 -11.34 17.37
CA GLY A 117 -0.55 -12.39 17.81
C GLY A 117 -1.88 -12.39 17.06
N PHE A 118 -2.67 -13.43 17.29
CA PHE A 118 -3.95 -13.62 16.58
C PHE A 118 -4.93 -12.45 16.85
N ARG A 119 -5.10 -12.05 18.11
CA ARG A 119 -6.02 -10.97 18.50
C ARG A 119 -5.39 -9.58 18.33
N GLY A 120 -4.12 -9.44 18.68
CA GLY A 120 -3.43 -8.14 18.59
C GLY A 120 -3.29 -7.65 17.16
N ASN A 121 -3.26 -8.56 16.19
CA ASN A 121 -3.23 -8.24 14.76
C ASN A 121 -4.49 -7.53 14.24
N ILE A 122 -5.57 -7.47 15.04
CA ILE A 122 -6.75 -6.67 14.73
C ILE A 122 -6.37 -5.19 14.54
N LEU A 123 -5.38 -4.70 15.28
CA LEU A 123 -4.93 -3.31 15.14
C LEU A 123 -4.33 -3.03 13.75
N PRO A 124 -3.22 -3.63 13.32
CA PRO A 124 -2.64 -3.33 12.01
C PRO A 124 -3.51 -3.81 10.85
N ALA A 125 -4.15 -4.97 10.94
CA ALA A 125 -5.02 -5.47 9.89
C ALA A 125 -6.29 -4.64 9.73
N GLY A 126 -6.86 -4.14 10.83
CA GLY A 126 -8.02 -3.24 10.83
C GLY A 126 -7.68 -1.88 10.22
N LEU A 127 -6.56 -1.29 10.63
CA LEU A 127 -6.08 -0.04 10.03
C LEU A 127 -5.88 -0.21 8.51
N ASN A 128 -5.23 -1.30 8.09
CA ASN A 128 -5.03 -1.54 6.67
C ASN A 128 -6.33 -1.77 5.90
N ALA A 129 -7.28 -2.52 6.46
CA ALA A 129 -8.57 -2.76 5.81
C ALA A 129 -9.33 -1.45 5.55
N VAL A 130 -9.32 -0.52 6.51
CA VAL A 130 -9.94 0.81 6.36
C VAL A 130 -9.15 1.67 5.38
N VAL A 131 -7.84 1.77 5.53
CA VAL A 131 -6.99 2.59 4.66
C VAL A 131 -7.09 2.13 3.21
N ALA A 132 -7.01 0.82 2.95
CA ALA A 132 -7.12 0.27 1.60
C ALA A 132 -8.53 0.36 1.03
N GLY A 133 -9.50 -0.18 1.78
CA GLY A 133 -10.87 -0.35 1.31
C GLY A 133 -11.68 0.95 1.26
N VAL A 134 -11.30 1.95 2.05
CA VAL A 134 -12.01 3.23 2.11
C VAL A 134 -11.14 4.37 1.60
N GLY A 135 -9.95 4.58 2.19
CA GLY A 135 -9.11 5.72 1.89
C GLY A 135 -8.56 5.70 0.46
N TRP A 136 -7.75 4.70 0.12
CA TRP A 136 -7.20 4.56 -1.24
C TRP A 136 -8.29 4.38 -2.29
N PHE A 137 -9.35 3.64 -1.96
CA PHE A 137 -10.48 3.49 -2.86
C PHE A 137 -11.11 4.84 -3.21
N ALA A 138 -11.30 5.72 -2.23
CA ALA A 138 -11.87 7.05 -2.45
C ALA A 138 -10.95 7.90 -3.36
N ILE A 139 -9.66 7.98 -3.03
CA ILE A 139 -8.69 8.82 -3.76
C ILE A 139 -8.59 8.43 -5.23
N ASN A 140 -8.40 7.14 -5.50
CA ASN A 140 -8.28 6.67 -6.88
C ASN A 140 -9.61 6.81 -7.64
N SER A 141 -10.76 6.66 -6.96
CA SER A 141 -12.07 6.89 -7.59
C SER A 141 -12.26 8.35 -7.99
N VAL A 142 -11.81 9.30 -7.16
CA VAL A 142 -11.84 10.74 -7.47
C VAL A 142 -10.93 11.07 -8.65
N SER A 143 -9.70 10.54 -8.66
CA SER A 143 -8.77 10.71 -9.79
C SER A 143 -9.39 10.23 -11.12
N GLY A 144 -9.97 9.03 -11.11
CA GLY A 144 -10.66 8.48 -12.28
C GLY A 144 -11.91 9.28 -12.69
N ALA A 145 -12.65 9.78 -11.69
CA ALA A 145 -13.85 10.59 -11.94
C ALA A 145 -13.51 11.93 -12.60
N PHE A 146 -12.48 12.64 -12.12
CA PHE A 146 -12.02 13.87 -12.73
C PHE A 146 -11.54 13.65 -14.17
N ALA A 147 -10.75 12.60 -14.40
CA ALA A 147 -10.28 12.30 -15.75
C ALA A 147 -11.44 11.96 -16.71
N LEU A 148 -12.42 11.18 -16.27
CA LEU A 148 -13.58 10.86 -17.08
C LEU A 148 -14.48 12.09 -17.30
N ALA A 149 -14.63 12.97 -16.30
CA ALA A 149 -15.36 14.21 -16.41
C ALA A 149 -14.70 15.17 -17.42
N THR A 150 -13.38 15.35 -17.33
CA THR A 150 -12.61 16.16 -18.30
C THR A 150 -12.75 15.61 -19.73
N LEU A 151 -12.65 14.27 -19.88
CA LEU A 151 -12.75 13.62 -21.20
C LEU A 151 -14.13 13.74 -21.84
N THR A 152 -15.20 13.64 -21.05
CA THR A 152 -16.58 13.54 -21.56
C THR A 152 -17.37 14.83 -21.46
N GLY A 153 -16.94 15.77 -20.63
CA GLY A 153 -17.71 16.95 -20.24
C GLY A 153 -18.89 16.64 -19.31
N TRP A 154 -18.95 15.44 -18.73
CA TRP A 154 -20.03 15.04 -17.82
C TRP A 154 -19.77 15.53 -16.39
N ASP A 155 -20.85 15.57 -15.61
CA ASP A 155 -20.78 15.91 -14.19
C ASP A 155 -19.89 14.95 -13.40
N SER A 156 -19.02 15.48 -12.51
CA SER A 156 -18.03 14.70 -11.75
C SER A 156 -18.67 13.66 -10.82
N LYS A 157 -19.89 13.90 -10.32
CA LYS A 157 -20.60 12.94 -9.47
C LYS A 157 -21.11 11.75 -10.29
N LEU A 158 -21.56 12.01 -11.53
CA LEU A 158 -21.98 10.96 -12.45
C LEU A 158 -20.79 10.09 -12.86
N THR A 159 -19.67 10.71 -13.22
CA THR A 159 -18.46 9.98 -13.62
C THR A 159 -17.87 9.21 -12.45
N LEU A 160 -17.96 9.73 -11.21
CA LEU A 160 -17.57 9.01 -10.00
C LEU A 160 -18.38 7.71 -9.84
N VAL A 161 -19.70 7.77 -9.99
CA VAL A 161 -20.54 6.57 -9.89
C VAL A 161 -20.17 5.54 -10.96
N ILE A 162 -19.91 5.97 -12.19
CA ILE A 162 -19.50 5.08 -13.29
C ILE A 162 -18.17 4.39 -12.95
N VAL A 163 -17.16 5.18 -12.55
CA VAL A 163 -15.83 4.66 -12.20
C VAL A 163 -15.91 3.67 -11.04
N VAL A 164 -16.62 4.00 -9.96
CA VAL A 164 -16.84 3.14 -8.79
C VAL A 164 -17.48 1.81 -9.17
N VAL A 165 -18.54 1.83 -9.99
CA VAL A 165 -19.20 0.59 -10.42
C VAL A 165 -18.24 -0.30 -11.19
N VAL A 166 -17.45 0.25 -12.11
CA VAL A 166 -16.46 -0.52 -12.87
C VAL A 166 -15.39 -1.11 -11.98
N GLN A 167 -14.87 -0.33 -11.03
CA GLN A 167 -13.85 -0.77 -10.07
C GLN A 167 -14.32 -1.95 -9.20
N ILE A 168 -15.56 -1.87 -8.69
CA ILE A 168 -16.16 -2.96 -7.88
C ILE A 168 -16.35 -4.21 -8.74
N LEU A 169 -16.82 -4.07 -9.98
CA LEU A 169 -16.98 -5.21 -10.89
C LEU A 169 -15.63 -5.89 -11.19
N VAL A 170 -14.57 -5.13 -11.46
CA VAL A 170 -13.23 -5.70 -11.72
C VAL A 170 -12.68 -6.41 -10.48
N ALA A 171 -12.81 -5.82 -9.29
CA ALA A 171 -12.33 -6.40 -8.05
C ALA A 171 -13.07 -7.69 -7.65
N PHE A 172 -14.34 -7.83 -8.03
CA PHE A 172 -15.16 -9.00 -7.69
C PHE A 172 -14.63 -10.31 -8.26
N PHE A 173 -13.97 -10.29 -9.41
CA PHE A 173 -13.44 -11.49 -10.08
C PHE A 173 -12.16 -12.07 -9.47
N GLY A 174 -11.51 -11.36 -8.53
CA GLY A 174 -10.39 -11.89 -7.74
C GLY A 174 -9.02 -11.93 -8.42
N HIS A 175 -8.04 -12.58 -7.78
CA HIS A 175 -6.61 -12.51 -8.08
C HIS A 175 -6.23 -12.76 -9.55
N ASN A 176 -6.81 -13.74 -10.19
CA ASN A 176 -6.40 -14.16 -11.54
C ASN A 176 -6.75 -13.16 -12.62
N LEU A 177 -7.97 -12.62 -12.57
CA LEU A 177 -8.39 -11.57 -13.48
C LEU A 177 -7.54 -10.32 -13.22
N LEU A 178 -7.31 -9.99 -11.94
CA LEU A 178 -6.50 -8.87 -11.54
C LEU A 178 -5.06 -8.96 -12.10
N GLN A 179 -4.38 -10.09 -11.93
CA GLN A 179 -3.03 -10.29 -12.46
C GLN A 179 -2.98 -10.22 -13.98
N ARG A 180 -4.02 -10.69 -14.66
CA ARG A 180 -4.10 -10.59 -16.11
C ARG A 180 -4.37 -9.16 -16.56
N TRP A 181 -5.23 -8.44 -15.84
CA TRP A 181 -5.50 -7.02 -16.04
C TRP A 181 -4.21 -6.20 -15.91
N GLU A 182 -3.46 -6.36 -14.80
CA GLU A 182 -2.22 -5.63 -14.56
C GLU A 182 -1.16 -5.88 -15.64
N ARG A 183 -1.03 -7.12 -16.12
CA ARG A 183 -0.11 -7.44 -17.22
C ARG A 183 -0.47 -6.78 -18.54
N LEU A 184 -1.76 -6.58 -18.81
CA LEU A 184 -2.25 -5.92 -20.01
C LEU A 184 -2.25 -4.40 -19.86
N ALA A 185 -2.65 -3.89 -18.71
CA ALA A 185 -2.69 -2.47 -18.41
C ALA A 185 -1.28 -1.85 -18.36
N PHE A 186 -0.30 -2.55 -17.77
CA PHE A 186 1.06 -2.04 -17.61
C PHE A 186 1.68 -1.48 -18.91
N PRO A 187 1.82 -2.23 -20.01
CA PRO A 187 2.47 -1.70 -21.22
C PRO A 187 1.68 -0.56 -21.85
N VAL A 188 0.36 -0.59 -21.76
CA VAL A 188 -0.51 0.48 -22.28
C VAL A 188 -0.34 1.76 -21.46
N LEU A 189 -0.47 1.65 -20.15
CA LEU A 189 -0.29 2.79 -19.24
C LEU A 189 1.13 3.35 -19.31
N ALA A 190 2.16 2.49 -19.38
CA ALA A 190 3.54 2.93 -19.51
C ALA A 190 3.75 3.79 -20.78
N VAL A 191 3.21 3.36 -21.92
CA VAL A 191 3.27 4.16 -23.16
C VAL A 191 2.53 5.48 -23.02
N ILE A 192 1.32 5.46 -22.44
CA ILE A 192 0.51 6.67 -22.23
C ILE A 192 1.25 7.67 -21.35
N PHE A 193 1.79 7.25 -20.22
CA PHE A 193 2.52 8.17 -19.32
C PHE A 193 3.88 8.61 -19.86
N VAL A 194 4.54 7.82 -20.72
CA VAL A 194 5.71 8.29 -21.48
C VAL A 194 5.32 9.39 -22.46
N LEU A 195 4.19 9.27 -23.16
CA LEU A 195 3.66 10.33 -24.02
C LEU A 195 3.27 11.58 -23.20
N ALA A 196 2.63 11.40 -22.05
CA ALA A 196 2.33 12.50 -21.12
C ALA A 196 3.62 13.22 -20.69
N PHE A 197 4.66 12.48 -20.30
CA PHE A 197 5.96 13.03 -19.94
C PHE A 197 6.59 13.81 -21.10
N ALA A 198 6.67 13.22 -22.28
CA ALA A 198 7.29 13.81 -23.45
C ALA A 198 6.61 15.11 -23.91
N THR A 199 5.27 15.17 -23.79
CA THR A 199 4.49 16.36 -24.16
C THR A 199 4.48 17.43 -23.07
N SER A 200 4.59 17.08 -21.80
CA SER A 200 4.60 18.01 -20.68
C SER A 200 5.94 18.71 -20.48
N ILE A 201 7.05 17.98 -20.64
CA ILE A 201 8.38 18.47 -20.24
C ILE A 201 8.83 19.73 -21.01
N GLY A 202 8.37 19.88 -22.25
CA GLY A 202 8.67 21.06 -23.07
C GLY A 202 7.95 22.35 -22.61
N HIS A 203 6.94 22.24 -21.74
CA HIS A 203 6.16 23.34 -21.18
C HIS A 203 6.56 23.67 -19.74
N ALA A 204 7.40 22.83 -19.12
CA ALA A 204 7.83 23.02 -17.74
C ALA A 204 8.97 24.03 -17.65
N ASP A 205 8.97 24.84 -16.59
CA ASP A 205 10.09 25.69 -16.20
C ASP A 205 10.65 25.23 -14.84
N PRO A 206 11.68 24.36 -14.84
CA PRO A 206 12.27 23.88 -13.59
C PRO A 206 12.96 24.97 -12.75
N SER A 207 13.14 26.18 -13.33
CA SER A 207 13.72 27.35 -12.65
C SER A 207 12.66 28.28 -12.09
N ALA A 208 11.36 27.98 -12.27
CA ALA A 208 10.27 28.80 -11.77
C ALA A 208 10.42 29.06 -10.27
N ALA A 209 10.17 30.28 -9.86
CA ALA A 209 10.22 30.68 -8.47
C ALA A 209 9.11 29.97 -7.68
N THR A 210 9.45 29.39 -6.54
CA THR A 210 8.54 28.69 -5.65
C THR A 210 8.52 29.30 -4.25
N GLY A 211 7.59 28.90 -3.42
CA GLY A 211 7.27 29.55 -2.15
C GLY A 211 8.28 29.40 -1.00
N GLY A 212 9.46 28.76 -1.21
CA GLY A 212 10.51 28.70 -0.18
C GLY A 212 10.22 27.71 0.97
N GLY A 213 9.67 26.52 0.64
CA GLY A 213 9.26 25.50 1.64
C GLY A 213 10.37 24.97 2.54
N GLY A 214 11.63 25.21 2.21
CA GLY A 214 12.78 24.87 3.06
C GLY A 214 12.87 23.38 3.44
N ILE A 215 13.61 23.11 4.51
CA ILE A 215 13.80 21.73 5.01
C ILE A 215 12.51 21.14 5.60
N GLY A 216 11.65 21.96 6.20
CA GLY A 216 10.37 21.52 6.76
C GLY A 216 9.45 20.95 5.68
N GLY A 217 9.23 21.70 4.61
CA GLY A 217 8.45 21.23 3.45
C GLY A 217 9.08 19.99 2.81
N PHE A 218 10.41 19.93 2.72
CA PHE A 218 11.13 18.75 2.21
C PHE A 218 10.83 17.49 3.02
N LEU A 219 10.88 17.58 4.36
CA LEU A 219 10.61 16.44 5.24
C LEU A 219 9.14 16.00 5.19
N ILE A 220 8.18 16.94 5.08
CA ILE A 220 6.76 16.59 4.90
C ILE A 220 6.57 15.81 3.59
N VAL A 221 7.18 16.24 2.49
CA VAL A 221 7.09 15.53 1.20
C VAL A 221 7.74 14.16 1.27
N VAL A 222 8.88 14.01 1.97
CA VAL A 222 9.48 12.68 2.22
C VAL A 222 8.49 11.77 2.97
N GLY A 223 7.82 12.30 4.01
CA GLY A 223 6.80 11.54 4.76
C GLY A 223 5.60 11.15 3.90
N ALA A 224 5.07 12.07 3.10
CA ALA A 224 3.93 11.82 2.22
C ALA A 224 4.25 10.78 1.13
N THR A 225 5.40 10.90 0.46
CA THR A 225 5.81 9.96 -0.59
C THR A 225 6.24 8.60 -0.02
N PHE A 226 6.82 8.57 1.19
CA PHE A 226 6.96 7.33 1.94
C PHE A 226 5.59 6.70 2.21
N GLY A 227 4.61 7.46 2.72
CA GLY A 227 3.26 6.99 3.01
C GLY A 227 2.57 6.43 1.75
N TYR A 228 2.79 7.07 0.59
CA TYR A 228 2.31 6.59 -0.70
C TYR A 228 2.89 5.22 -1.05
N ALA A 229 4.21 5.12 -1.18
CA ALA A 229 4.89 3.90 -1.57
C ALA A 229 4.77 2.79 -0.52
N ALA A 230 4.88 3.13 0.77
CA ALA A 230 4.75 2.19 1.88
C ALA A 230 3.29 1.77 2.14
N GLY A 231 2.31 2.47 1.59
CA GLY A 231 0.91 2.03 1.56
C GLY A 231 0.71 0.66 0.92
N TRP A 232 1.63 0.24 0.02
CA TRP A 232 1.65 -1.10 -0.57
C TRP A 232 2.26 -2.18 0.34
N ASN A 233 2.96 -1.81 1.40
CA ASN A 233 3.66 -2.76 2.27
C ASN A 233 2.74 -3.79 2.92
N PRO A 234 1.55 -3.42 3.42
CA PRO A 234 0.58 -4.38 3.95
C PRO A 234 0.05 -5.40 2.94
N PHE A 235 0.35 -5.24 1.66
CA PHE A 235 -0.06 -6.11 0.55
C PHE A 235 1.11 -6.91 -0.05
N ALA A 236 2.33 -6.67 0.40
CA ALA A 236 3.55 -7.18 -0.23
C ALA A 236 3.52 -8.70 -0.43
N ALA A 237 3.08 -9.47 0.56
CA ALA A 237 2.97 -10.93 0.45
C ALA A 237 1.68 -11.40 -0.24
N ASP A 238 0.65 -10.57 -0.39
CA ASP A 238 -0.64 -10.95 -0.99
C ASP A 238 -0.48 -11.45 -2.43
N TYR A 239 0.52 -10.95 -3.14
CA TYR A 239 0.84 -11.31 -4.52
C TYR A 239 2.04 -12.25 -4.61
N THR A 240 3.03 -12.12 -3.72
CA THR A 240 4.24 -12.94 -3.77
C THR A 240 4.05 -14.34 -3.19
N ARG A 241 2.99 -14.58 -2.39
CA ARG A 241 2.62 -15.89 -1.83
C ARG A 241 2.31 -16.96 -2.88
N TYR A 242 1.97 -16.53 -4.10
CA TYR A 242 1.70 -17.44 -5.23
C TYR A 242 2.97 -17.91 -5.94
N LEU A 243 4.13 -17.32 -5.65
CA LEU A 243 5.39 -17.78 -6.22
C LEU A 243 5.86 -19.08 -5.54
N PRO A 244 6.54 -19.96 -6.27
CA PRO A 244 7.17 -21.13 -5.69
C PRO A 244 8.14 -20.78 -4.55
N PRO A 245 8.24 -21.54 -3.46
CA PRO A 245 9.17 -21.25 -2.36
C PRO A 245 10.64 -21.34 -2.77
N THR A 246 10.94 -21.95 -3.93
CA THR A 246 12.28 -22.12 -4.48
C THR A 246 12.81 -20.89 -5.23
N VAL A 247 11.98 -19.84 -5.45
CA VAL A 247 12.43 -18.62 -6.12
C VAL A 247 13.41 -17.83 -5.24
N SER A 248 14.29 -17.08 -5.86
CA SER A 248 15.23 -16.20 -5.15
C SER A 248 14.47 -15.11 -4.36
N LYS A 249 14.68 -15.06 -3.05
CA LYS A 249 14.13 -14.01 -2.17
C LYS A 249 14.58 -12.62 -2.61
N ALA A 250 15.87 -12.46 -2.97
CA ALA A 250 16.42 -11.20 -3.45
C ALA A 250 15.77 -10.75 -4.76
N ALA A 251 15.58 -11.67 -5.72
CA ALA A 251 14.90 -11.35 -6.97
C ALA A 251 13.43 -10.99 -6.74
N THR A 252 12.73 -11.69 -5.84
CA THR A 252 11.34 -11.38 -5.47
C THR A 252 11.21 -9.97 -4.90
N GLY A 253 12.05 -9.63 -3.92
CA GLY A 253 12.06 -8.29 -3.33
C GLY A 253 12.44 -7.21 -4.34
N LEU A 254 13.51 -7.44 -5.11
CA LEU A 254 14.01 -6.46 -6.08
C LEU A 254 12.95 -6.11 -7.14
N TRP A 255 12.34 -7.11 -7.78
CA TRP A 255 11.36 -6.86 -8.83
C TRP A 255 10.08 -6.21 -8.30
N ALA A 256 9.65 -6.56 -7.09
CA ALA A 256 8.51 -5.91 -6.44
C ALA A 256 8.83 -4.43 -6.13
N ALA A 257 9.97 -4.16 -5.52
CA ALA A 257 10.40 -2.81 -5.19
C ALA A 257 10.63 -1.94 -6.41
N LEU A 258 11.26 -2.47 -7.48
CA LEU A 258 11.48 -1.73 -8.71
C LEU A 258 10.17 -1.33 -9.38
N GLY A 259 9.12 -2.16 -9.32
CA GLY A 259 7.79 -1.81 -9.83
C GLY A 259 7.23 -0.57 -9.14
N VAL A 260 7.24 -0.54 -7.82
CA VAL A 260 6.81 0.63 -7.02
C VAL A 260 7.72 1.82 -7.27
N PHE A 261 9.03 1.65 -7.10
CA PHE A 261 9.99 2.74 -7.14
C PHE A 261 10.01 3.47 -8.48
N VAL A 262 10.07 2.74 -9.58
CA VAL A 262 10.19 3.34 -10.92
C VAL A 262 8.91 4.06 -11.29
N ALA A 263 7.73 3.44 -11.07
CA ALA A 263 6.47 4.09 -11.40
C ALA A 263 6.27 5.37 -10.59
N CYS A 264 6.38 5.28 -9.26
CA CYS A 264 6.17 6.42 -8.38
C CYS A 264 7.19 7.54 -8.67
N SER A 265 8.49 7.26 -8.67
CA SER A 265 9.51 8.29 -8.86
C SER A 265 9.40 8.99 -10.21
N VAL A 266 9.07 8.27 -11.30
CA VAL A 266 8.91 8.88 -12.62
C VAL A 266 7.67 9.74 -12.69
N LEU A 267 6.55 9.31 -12.13
CA LEU A 267 5.31 10.11 -12.17
C LEU A 267 5.32 11.26 -11.16
N GLU A 268 5.93 11.10 -9.99
CA GLU A 268 6.17 12.19 -9.04
C GLU A 268 7.06 13.27 -9.66
N LEU A 269 8.12 12.86 -10.38
CA LEU A 269 8.96 13.79 -11.16
C LEU A 269 8.12 14.51 -12.23
N LEU A 270 7.30 13.77 -13.01
CA LEU A 270 6.39 14.38 -13.99
C LEU A 270 5.49 15.42 -13.32
N GLY A 271 4.94 15.10 -12.15
CA GLY A 271 4.10 16.01 -11.36
C GLY A 271 4.83 17.26 -10.91
N ALA A 272 6.06 17.14 -10.41
CA ALA A 272 6.87 18.29 -10.01
C ALA A 272 7.17 19.24 -11.19
N PHE A 273 7.40 18.70 -12.38
CA PHE A 273 7.53 19.50 -13.60
C PHE A 273 6.19 20.10 -14.03
N ALA A 274 5.10 19.33 -13.98
CA ALA A 274 3.78 19.80 -14.37
C ALA A 274 3.27 20.95 -13.48
N ALA A 275 3.62 20.96 -12.21
CA ALA A 275 3.27 22.04 -11.28
C ALA A 275 3.71 23.43 -11.78
N THR A 276 4.72 23.51 -12.64
CA THR A 276 5.24 24.79 -13.15
C THR A 276 4.35 25.43 -14.23
N TYR A 277 3.47 24.65 -14.87
CA TYR A 277 2.54 25.18 -15.88
C TYR A 277 1.05 25.01 -15.47
N MET A 278 0.74 24.15 -14.52
CA MET A 278 -0.60 24.01 -13.98
C MET A 278 -0.98 25.23 -13.13
N SER A 279 -2.26 25.47 -12.91
CA SER A 279 -2.76 26.54 -12.05
C SER A 279 -3.52 25.96 -10.86
N ILE A 280 -3.19 26.43 -9.66
CA ILE A 280 -3.86 26.00 -8.42
C ILE A 280 -5.34 26.44 -8.36
N ASP A 281 -5.67 27.57 -9.01
CA ASP A 281 -7.01 28.14 -9.10
C ASP A 281 -7.73 27.78 -10.41
N GLY A 282 -7.18 26.81 -11.16
CA GLY A 282 -7.70 26.35 -12.45
C GLY A 282 -8.90 25.42 -12.35
N GLY A 283 -9.12 24.64 -13.40
CA GLY A 283 -10.14 23.61 -13.45
C GLY A 283 -9.82 22.40 -12.56
N SER A 284 -10.36 21.23 -12.92
CA SER A 284 -9.96 20.00 -12.22
C SER A 284 -8.45 19.74 -12.37
N PRO A 285 -7.80 19.08 -11.41
CA PRO A 285 -6.36 18.81 -11.52
C PRO A 285 -5.97 18.04 -12.78
N THR A 286 -6.84 17.15 -13.29
CA THR A 286 -6.61 16.41 -14.54
C THR A 286 -6.74 17.29 -15.79
N ASP A 287 -7.63 18.28 -15.77
CA ASP A 287 -7.77 19.27 -16.84
C ASP A 287 -6.52 20.14 -16.93
N GLU A 288 -6.10 20.70 -15.79
CA GLU A 288 -4.89 21.49 -15.69
C GLU A 288 -3.64 20.72 -16.13
N PHE A 289 -3.54 19.43 -15.80
CA PHE A 289 -2.44 18.58 -16.19
C PHE A 289 -2.38 18.35 -17.70
N THR A 290 -3.52 18.14 -18.34
CA THR A 290 -3.57 17.78 -19.77
C THR A 290 -3.65 18.99 -20.71
N LYS A 291 -3.90 20.22 -20.21
CA LYS A 291 -4.14 21.42 -21.02
C LYS A 291 -3.03 21.80 -22.01
N VAL A 292 -1.79 21.40 -21.75
CA VAL A 292 -0.63 21.68 -22.63
C VAL A 292 -0.39 20.58 -23.66
N MET A 293 -1.14 19.49 -23.60
CA MET A 293 -0.96 18.35 -24.49
C MET A 293 -1.80 18.51 -25.77
N PRO A 294 -1.33 18.00 -26.92
CA PRO A 294 -2.20 17.85 -28.10
C PRO A 294 -3.46 17.06 -27.77
N THR A 295 -4.62 17.47 -28.29
CA THR A 295 -5.94 16.90 -27.92
C THR A 295 -5.98 15.37 -27.91
N GLY A 296 -5.48 14.70 -28.97
CA GLY A 296 -5.50 13.24 -29.02
C GLY A 296 -4.59 12.56 -27.97
N ILE A 297 -3.50 13.23 -27.54
CA ILE A 297 -2.65 12.75 -26.44
C ILE A 297 -3.33 13.03 -25.12
N ALA A 298 -3.94 14.19 -24.92
CA ALA A 298 -4.70 14.52 -23.73
C ALA A 298 -5.80 13.49 -23.47
N ASP A 299 -6.61 13.15 -24.52
CA ASP A 299 -7.66 12.14 -24.44
C ASP A 299 -7.10 10.76 -24.05
N LEU A 300 -5.98 10.34 -24.64
CA LEU A 300 -5.31 9.08 -24.28
C LEU A 300 -4.82 9.08 -22.83
N VAL A 301 -4.27 10.20 -22.36
CA VAL A 301 -3.80 10.35 -20.99
C VAL A 301 -4.97 10.30 -20.01
N LEU A 302 -6.07 10.97 -20.29
CA LEU A 302 -7.29 10.90 -19.47
C LEU A 302 -7.87 9.47 -19.42
N ILE A 303 -7.91 8.76 -20.54
CA ILE A 303 -8.27 7.32 -20.56
C ILE A 303 -7.29 6.51 -19.71
N GLY A 304 -5.98 6.79 -19.82
CA GLY A 304 -4.94 6.15 -19.02
C GLY A 304 -5.16 6.36 -17.51
N ILE A 305 -5.53 7.57 -17.09
CA ILE A 305 -5.84 7.89 -15.69
C ILE A 305 -7.06 7.09 -15.22
N VAL A 306 -8.13 7.00 -16.01
CA VAL A 306 -9.31 6.17 -15.66
C VAL A 306 -8.92 4.70 -15.52
N VAL A 307 -8.15 4.14 -16.46
CA VAL A 307 -7.70 2.74 -16.41
C VAL A 307 -6.77 2.52 -15.22
N GLY A 308 -5.84 3.44 -14.95
CA GLY A 308 -4.92 3.37 -13.81
C GLY A 308 -5.66 3.39 -12.47
N SER A 309 -6.67 4.26 -12.32
CA SER A 309 -7.50 4.32 -11.11
C SER A 309 -8.28 3.02 -10.86
N ILE A 310 -8.78 2.37 -11.93
CA ILE A 310 -9.44 1.07 -11.84
C ILE A 310 -8.43 -0.01 -11.41
N SER A 311 -7.23 0.01 -11.98
CA SER A 311 -6.13 -0.89 -11.66
C SER A 311 -5.75 -0.80 -10.19
N ALA A 312 -5.44 0.39 -9.70
CA ALA A 312 -5.09 0.63 -8.31
C ALA A 312 -6.19 0.16 -7.33
N ASN A 313 -7.46 0.50 -7.64
CA ASN A 313 -8.56 0.12 -6.76
C ASN A 313 -8.93 -1.36 -6.80
N ALA A 314 -8.70 -2.05 -7.89
CA ALA A 314 -8.86 -3.51 -7.93
C ALA A 314 -7.88 -4.20 -6.96
N ILE A 315 -6.63 -3.73 -6.89
CA ILE A 315 -5.63 -4.19 -5.91
C ILE A 315 -6.03 -3.80 -4.48
N ASN A 316 -6.46 -2.56 -4.26
CA ASN A 316 -6.85 -2.08 -2.94
C ASN A 316 -8.04 -2.86 -2.35
N LEU A 317 -9.07 -3.10 -3.14
CA LEU A 317 -10.23 -3.89 -2.71
C LEU A 317 -9.87 -5.35 -2.44
N TYR A 318 -9.04 -5.96 -3.29
CA TYR A 318 -8.58 -7.34 -3.07
C TYR A 318 -7.78 -7.46 -1.77
N SER A 319 -6.76 -6.63 -1.58
CA SER A 319 -5.89 -6.69 -0.40
C SER A 319 -6.56 -6.14 0.86
N GLY A 320 -7.46 -5.17 0.72
CA GLY A 320 -8.34 -4.73 1.81
C GLY A 320 -9.22 -5.86 2.33
N ALA A 321 -9.80 -6.67 1.42
CA ALA A 321 -10.54 -7.88 1.80
C ALA A 321 -9.65 -8.93 2.48
N MET A 322 -8.39 -9.13 2.04
CA MET A 322 -7.45 -10.02 2.71
C MET A 322 -7.13 -9.54 4.13
N SER A 323 -6.94 -8.23 4.32
CA SER A 323 -6.73 -7.64 5.64
C SER A 323 -7.94 -7.78 6.55
N PHE A 324 -9.16 -7.62 6.01
CA PHE A 324 -10.39 -7.89 6.75
C PHE A 324 -10.49 -9.36 7.20
N LEU A 325 -10.12 -10.32 6.35
CA LEU A 325 -10.06 -11.73 6.73
C LEU A 325 -9.03 -12.00 7.84
N ALA A 326 -7.93 -11.23 7.86
CA ALA A 326 -6.90 -11.34 8.89
C ALA A 326 -7.36 -10.89 10.29
N LEU A 327 -8.52 -10.21 10.41
CA LEU A 327 -9.15 -9.88 11.69
C LEU A 327 -9.64 -11.11 12.48
N GLY A 328 -9.72 -12.29 11.84
CA GLY A 328 -10.19 -13.52 12.48
C GLY A 328 -11.71 -13.60 12.66
N ILE A 329 -12.48 -12.75 11.96
CA ILE A 329 -13.95 -12.74 12.04
C ILE A 329 -14.49 -14.03 11.38
N LYS A 330 -15.21 -14.82 12.15
CA LYS A 330 -15.78 -16.11 11.70
C LYS A 330 -17.09 -15.89 10.92
N ILE A 331 -17.00 -15.61 9.63
CA ILE A 331 -18.14 -15.48 8.71
C ILE A 331 -18.01 -16.53 7.60
N ASN A 332 -19.12 -16.98 7.01
CA ASN A 332 -19.13 -17.92 5.87
C ASN A 332 -18.35 -17.32 4.68
N LEU A 333 -17.50 -18.13 4.03
CA LEU A 333 -16.50 -17.67 3.06
C LEU A 333 -17.07 -16.91 1.86
N GLY A 334 -18.13 -17.43 1.27
CA GLY A 334 -18.77 -16.76 0.11
C GLY A 334 -19.32 -15.38 0.47
N MET A 335 -19.73 -15.19 1.72
CA MET A 335 -20.22 -13.90 2.22
C MET A 335 -19.10 -12.93 2.61
N ARG A 336 -17.92 -13.43 3.01
CA ARG A 336 -16.84 -12.57 3.50
C ARG A 336 -16.36 -11.57 2.46
N ARG A 337 -16.11 -12.04 1.24
CA ARG A 337 -15.65 -11.18 0.13
C ARG A 337 -16.75 -10.22 -0.32
N ALA A 338 -17.99 -10.72 -0.43
CA ALA A 338 -19.12 -9.89 -0.81
C ALA A 338 -19.38 -8.78 0.21
N ILE A 339 -19.34 -9.12 1.51
CA ILE A 339 -19.51 -8.12 2.58
C ILE A 339 -18.37 -7.10 2.56
N ALA A 340 -17.11 -7.57 2.47
CA ALA A 340 -15.97 -6.66 2.42
C ALA A 340 -16.03 -5.73 1.20
N ALA A 341 -16.31 -6.27 0.00
CA ALA A 341 -16.42 -5.48 -1.21
C ALA A 341 -17.58 -4.48 -1.16
N VAL A 342 -18.74 -4.89 -0.62
CA VAL A 342 -19.91 -4.00 -0.48
C VAL A 342 -19.67 -2.95 0.60
N VAL A 343 -19.19 -3.33 1.79
CA VAL A 343 -18.94 -2.38 2.88
C VAL A 343 -17.87 -1.38 2.49
N PHE A 344 -16.73 -1.83 1.97
CA PHE A 344 -15.66 -0.95 1.54
C PHE A 344 -16.06 -0.13 0.31
N GLY A 345 -16.75 -0.73 -0.65
CA GLY A 345 -17.26 -0.03 -1.81
C GLY A 345 -18.24 1.11 -1.43
N VAL A 346 -19.17 0.85 -0.51
CA VAL A 346 -20.12 1.88 -0.04
C VAL A 346 -19.41 2.97 0.76
N LEU A 347 -18.61 2.61 1.78
CA LEU A 347 -17.88 3.57 2.59
C LEU A 347 -16.88 4.37 1.78
N GLY A 348 -16.12 3.70 0.90
CA GLY A 348 -15.18 4.37 0.00
C GLY A 348 -15.86 5.29 -1.01
N THR A 349 -17.06 4.93 -1.50
CA THR A 349 -17.86 5.81 -2.36
C THR A 349 -18.32 7.07 -1.62
N VAL A 350 -18.79 6.94 -0.38
CA VAL A 350 -19.17 8.09 0.45
C VAL A 350 -17.97 9.02 0.66
N MET A 351 -16.81 8.46 0.97
CA MET A 351 -15.57 9.23 1.09
C MET A 351 -15.13 9.84 -0.24
N ALA A 352 -15.33 9.15 -1.36
CA ALA A 352 -15.01 9.68 -2.68
C ALA A 352 -15.89 10.88 -3.06
N PHE A 353 -17.18 10.87 -2.70
CA PHE A 353 -18.04 12.06 -2.86
C PHE A 353 -17.53 13.26 -2.04
N TYR A 354 -17.06 13.04 -0.82
CA TYR A 354 -16.38 14.08 -0.05
C TYR A 354 -15.09 14.55 -0.72
N GLY A 355 -14.29 13.63 -1.23
CA GLY A 355 -13.01 13.90 -1.90
C GLY A 355 -13.11 14.70 -3.20
N LEU A 356 -14.29 14.71 -3.88
CA LEU A 356 -14.49 15.55 -5.08
C LEU A 356 -14.29 17.05 -4.76
N ASP A 357 -14.70 17.48 -3.57
CA ASP A 357 -14.61 18.88 -3.13
C ASP A 357 -13.36 19.14 -2.25
N HIS A 358 -12.63 18.10 -1.83
CA HIS A 358 -11.54 18.16 -0.85
C HIS A 358 -10.29 17.38 -1.31
N PHE A 359 -9.99 17.38 -2.59
CA PHE A 359 -8.84 16.64 -3.14
C PHE A 359 -7.49 17.19 -2.64
N SER A 360 -7.46 18.44 -2.17
CA SER A 360 -6.31 19.05 -1.49
C SER A 360 -5.91 18.33 -0.21
N ASP A 361 -6.83 17.59 0.44
CA ASP A 361 -6.55 16.87 1.69
C ASP A 361 -5.79 15.54 1.46
N PHE A 362 -5.40 15.27 0.21
CA PHE A 362 -4.74 14.02 -0.16
C PHE A 362 -3.41 13.79 0.58
N GLU A 363 -2.58 14.84 0.74
CA GLU A 363 -1.32 14.70 1.46
C GLU A 363 -1.52 14.37 2.94
N ASN A 364 -2.58 14.91 3.59
CA ASN A 364 -2.90 14.57 4.97
C ASN A 364 -3.21 13.08 5.13
N PHE A 365 -3.94 12.51 4.16
CA PHE A 365 -4.20 11.07 4.14
C PHE A 365 -2.89 10.27 4.02
N LEU A 366 -1.95 10.68 3.17
CA LEU A 366 -0.67 9.99 3.00
C LEU A 366 0.18 10.00 4.28
N LEU A 367 0.21 11.12 4.98
CA LEU A 367 0.89 11.22 6.27
C LEU A 367 0.22 10.30 7.32
N VAL A 368 -1.13 10.23 7.35
CA VAL A 368 -1.84 9.28 8.22
C VAL A 368 -1.44 7.84 7.90
N VAL A 369 -1.29 7.48 6.62
CA VAL A 369 -0.78 6.16 6.22
C VAL A 369 0.62 5.94 6.79
N ALA A 370 1.52 6.91 6.63
CA ALA A 370 2.89 6.83 7.14
C ALA A 370 2.95 6.65 8.67
N TYR A 371 2.05 7.31 9.42
CA TYR A 371 2.02 7.29 10.90
C TYR A 371 1.72 5.92 11.51
N TRP A 372 1.05 5.03 10.83
CA TRP A 372 0.84 3.67 11.33
C TRP A 372 1.71 2.63 10.63
N VAL A 373 2.02 2.83 9.33
CA VAL A 373 2.89 1.90 8.58
C VAL A 373 4.31 1.96 9.13
N GLY A 374 4.83 3.14 9.46
CA GLY A 374 6.16 3.29 10.07
C GLY A 374 6.31 2.47 11.36
N PRO A 375 5.50 2.71 12.40
CA PRO A 375 5.49 1.92 13.63
C PRO A 375 5.25 0.43 13.42
N TRP A 376 4.33 0.04 12.53
CA TRP A 376 4.10 -1.36 12.18
C TRP A 376 5.35 -2.02 11.58
N LEU A 377 6.03 -1.34 10.66
CA LEU A 377 7.30 -1.80 10.10
C LEU A 377 8.39 -1.93 11.17
N GLY A 378 8.45 -0.99 12.11
CA GLY A 378 9.38 -1.04 13.23
C GLY A 378 9.25 -2.32 14.05
N VAL A 379 8.01 -2.69 14.40
CA VAL A 379 7.72 -3.96 15.09
C VAL A 379 8.03 -5.15 14.19
N PHE A 380 7.48 -5.16 12.97
CA PHE A 380 7.52 -6.31 12.07
C PHE A 380 8.94 -6.67 11.64
N LEU A 381 9.74 -5.69 11.23
CA LEU A 381 11.12 -5.91 10.78
C LEU A 381 12.03 -6.31 11.96
N THR A 382 11.82 -5.74 13.15
CA THR A 382 12.53 -6.13 14.35
C THR A 382 12.24 -7.57 14.73
N ASP A 383 10.97 -8.00 14.64
CA ASP A 383 10.59 -9.40 14.89
C ASP A 383 11.27 -10.36 13.91
N GLN A 384 11.31 -10.01 12.62
CA GLN A 384 12.00 -10.82 11.61
C GLN A 384 13.49 -11.04 11.92
N VAL A 385 14.16 -10.02 12.47
CA VAL A 385 15.55 -10.13 12.87
C VAL A 385 15.69 -11.00 14.11
N LEU A 386 14.83 -10.81 15.12
CA LEU A 386 14.88 -11.54 16.40
C LEU A 386 14.53 -13.03 16.24
N ARG A 387 13.62 -13.37 15.32
CA ARG A 387 13.19 -14.76 15.06
C ARG A 387 13.88 -15.39 13.84
N ARG A 388 14.94 -14.79 13.37
CA ARG A 388 15.68 -15.33 12.21
C ARG A 388 16.16 -16.76 12.49
N GLY A 389 15.79 -17.71 11.61
CA GLY A 389 16.13 -19.12 11.72
C GLY A 389 15.19 -19.95 12.60
N HIS A 390 14.14 -19.37 13.15
CA HIS A 390 13.11 -20.11 13.89
C HIS A 390 11.93 -20.45 12.97
N ASP A 391 11.28 -21.59 13.23
CA ASP A 391 10.00 -21.92 12.62
C ASP A 391 8.89 -21.13 13.34
N VAL A 392 8.20 -20.29 12.58
CA VAL A 392 7.16 -19.40 13.08
C VAL A 392 5.81 -19.63 12.39
N ASP A 393 5.75 -20.59 11.46
CA ASP A 393 4.56 -20.76 10.62
C ASP A 393 3.32 -21.17 11.43
N GLY A 394 3.50 -21.96 12.48
CA GLY A 394 2.42 -22.34 13.40
C GLY A 394 1.79 -21.16 14.16
N MET A 395 2.57 -20.07 14.40
CA MET A 395 2.08 -18.91 15.14
C MET A 395 1.01 -18.11 14.38
N MET A 396 1.00 -18.18 13.05
CA MET A 396 0.10 -17.39 12.21
C MET A 396 -1.37 -17.77 12.36
N PHE A 397 -1.65 -19.02 12.75
CA PHE A 397 -3.00 -19.56 12.89
C PHE A 397 -3.36 -20.00 14.31
N ASP A 398 -2.43 -19.93 15.26
CA ASP A 398 -2.70 -20.26 16.66
C ASP A 398 -3.46 -19.12 17.35
N GLU A 399 -4.74 -19.35 17.65
CA GLU A 399 -5.60 -18.40 18.40
C GLU A 399 -5.09 -18.12 19.84
N ARG A 400 -4.19 -18.96 20.37
CA ARG A 400 -3.58 -18.79 21.70
C ARG A 400 -2.33 -17.93 21.65
N HIS A 401 -1.70 -17.79 20.48
CA HIS A 401 -0.53 -16.93 20.29
C HIS A 401 -0.96 -15.47 20.32
N ASN A 402 -0.84 -14.81 21.47
CA ASN A 402 -1.26 -13.43 21.66
C ASN A 402 -0.21 -12.63 22.47
N PRO A 403 1.01 -12.41 21.93
CA PRO A 403 1.98 -11.56 22.57
C PRO A 403 1.50 -10.10 22.60
N TRP A 404 1.66 -9.44 23.75
CA TRP A 404 1.28 -8.04 23.93
C TRP A 404 2.32 -7.06 23.37
N ALA A 405 3.59 -7.51 23.26
CA ALA A 405 4.75 -6.69 22.95
C ALA A 405 4.58 -5.90 21.64
N GLY A 406 4.11 -6.56 20.55
CA GLY A 406 3.94 -5.91 19.26
C GLY A 406 2.87 -4.83 19.27
N VAL A 407 1.73 -5.13 19.88
CA VAL A 407 0.60 -4.18 19.95
C VAL A 407 0.97 -2.95 20.74
N VAL A 408 1.58 -3.13 21.92
CA VAL A 408 1.97 -2.01 22.81
C VAL A 408 3.07 -1.17 22.16
N ALA A 409 4.09 -1.81 21.57
CA ALA A 409 5.17 -1.09 20.90
C ALA A 409 4.65 -0.24 19.73
N MET A 410 3.76 -0.79 18.90
CA MET A 410 3.13 -0.07 17.79
C MET A 410 2.26 1.09 18.30
N ALA A 411 1.37 0.83 19.26
CA ALA A 411 0.47 1.85 19.79
C ALA A 411 1.24 3.03 20.42
N VAL A 412 2.24 2.74 21.25
CA VAL A 412 3.10 3.78 21.85
C VAL A 412 3.86 4.53 20.76
N GLY A 413 4.41 3.82 19.76
CA GLY A 413 5.11 4.43 18.64
C GLY A 413 4.22 5.42 17.88
N ILE A 414 2.98 5.02 17.54
CA ILE A 414 2.00 5.90 16.88
C ILE A 414 1.70 7.13 17.75
N VAL A 415 1.27 6.91 19.00
CA VAL A 415 0.83 7.99 19.88
C VAL A 415 1.94 9.01 20.14
N VAL A 416 3.14 8.54 20.47
CA VAL A 416 4.27 9.42 20.79
C VAL A 416 4.78 10.16 19.56
N SER A 417 4.89 9.47 18.43
CA SER A 417 5.40 10.10 17.22
C SER A 417 4.43 11.14 16.65
N VAL A 418 3.14 10.84 16.62
CA VAL A 418 2.12 11.78 16.14
C VAL A 418 2.01 12.96 17.10
N TRP A 419 1.91 12.72 18.42
CA TRP A 419 1.84 13.80 19.40
C TRP A 419 3.01 14.77 19.31
N LEU A 420 4.21 14.26 19.12
CA LEU A 420 5.43 15.11 19.17
C LEU A 420 5.82 15.67 17.81
N PHE A 421 5.66 14.92 16.70
CA PHE A 421 6.36 15.20 15.44
C PHE A 421 5.47 15.31 14.20
N SER A 422 4.15 15.10 14.30
CA SER A 422 3.27 15.26 13.14
C SER A 422 3.10 16.74 12.76
N ASN A 423 2.88 16.99 11.46
CA ASN A 423 2.59 18.32 10.94
C ASN A 423 1.48 18.25 9.89
N GLN A 424 0.25 18.29 10.37
CA GLN A 424 -0.96 18.19 9.55
C GLN A 424 -1.89 19.37 9.76
N VAL A 425 -2.82 19.56 8.83
CA VAL A 425 -3.86 20.60 8.93
C VAL A 425 -4.67 20.49 10.21
N PHE A 426 -5.00 19.25 10.66
CA PHE A 426 -5.82 19.04 11.86
C PHE A 426 -5.04 19.10 13.16
N TYR A 427 -3.74 18.81 13.13
CA TYR A 427 -2.91 18.77 14.33
C TYR A 427 -1.42 18.94 13.98
N VAL A 428 -0.80 19.93 14.60
CA VAL A 428 0.65 20.15 14.56
C VAL A 428 1.27 19.71 15.87
N GLY A 429 2.20 18.78 15.83
CA GLY A 429 2.89 18.23 16.99
C GLY A 429 3.76 19.28 17.71
N VAL A 430 4.18 18.93 18.93
CA VAL A 430 4.94 19.83 19.82
C VAL A 430 6.22 20.36 19.15
N VAL A 431 6.96 19.48 18.47
CA VAL A 431 8.28 19.83 17.88
C VAL A 431 8.12 20.73 16.65
N PRO A 432 7.32 20.42 15.63
CA PRO A 432 7.14 21.31 14.49
C PRO A 432 6.40 22.61 14.85
N SER A 433 5.54 22.62 15.88
CA SER A 433 4.97 23.87 16.40
C SER A 433 6.02 24.81 16.98
N ALA A 434 7.06 24.25 17.63
CA ALA A 434 8.15 25.04 18.19
C ALA A 434 9.19 25.44 17.12
N ASN A 435 9.40 24.59 16.13
CA ASN A 435 10.32 24.82 15.03
C ASN A 435 9.83 24.16 13.73
N PRO A 436 9.22 24.94 12.82
CA PRO A 436 8.68 24.43 11.55
C PRO A 436 9.70 23.74 10.65
N SER A 437 11.01 23.95 10.86
CA SER A 437 12.05 23.27 10.07
C SER A 437 12.11 21.77 10.26
N PHE A 438 11.48 21.24 11.33
CA PHE A 438 11.34 19.78 11.51
C PHE A 438 10.32 19.16 10.55
N GLY A 439 9.44 19.94 9.93
CA GLY A 439 8.43 19.44 9.03
C GLY A 439 7.54 18.39 9.71
N ASP A 440 7.47 17.21 9.09
CA ASP A 440 6.85 16.00 9.65
C ASP A 440 7.83 14.83 9.60
N ILE A 441 8.26 14.38 10.76
CA ILE A 441 9.13 13.21 10.93
C ILE A 441 8.49 12.13 11.81
N ALA A 442 7.16 12.13 11.86
CA ALA A 442 6.43 11.20 12.73
C ALA A 442 6.65 9.74 12.35
N PHE A 443 6.73 9.41 11.05
CA PHE A 443 6.88 8.01 10.66
C PHE A 443 8.28 7.46 11.01
N GLU A 444 9.35 8.24 10.84
CA GLU A 444 10.72 7.84 11.18
C GLU A 444 10.85 7.61 12.68
N VAL A 445 10.38 8.57 13.48
CA VAL A 445 10.40 8.49 14.94
C VAL A 445 9.52 7.34 15.41
N GLY A 446 8.33 7.18 14.84
CA GLY A 446 7.41 6.10 15.15
C GLY A 446 8.00 4.72 14.85
N PHE A 447 8.68 4.58 13.70
CA PHE A 447 9.44 3.37 13.35
C PHE A 447 10.49 3.04 14.41
N VAL A 448 11.34 4.01 14.77
CA VAL A 448 12.42 3.81 15.73
C VAL A 448 11.90 3.48 17.12
N ILE A 449 10.91 4.24 17.62
CA ILE A 449 10.29 3.98 18.93
C ILE A 449 9.70 2.56 18.97
N SER A 450 8.93 2.19 17.96
CA SER A 450 8.29 0.87 17.91
C SER A 450 9.30 -0.26 17.80
N ALA A 451 10.36 -0.09 17.01
CA ALA A 451 11.43 -1.08 16.89
C ALA A 451 12.16 -1.30 18.22
N VAL A 452 12.54 -0.21 18.89
CA VAL A 452 13.26 -0.27 20.19
C VAL A 452 12.36 -0.86 21.27
N LEU A 453 11.10 -0.37 21.40
CA LEU A 453 10.16 -0.89 22.40
C LEU A 453 9.85 -2.36 22.16
N TYR A 454 9.63 -2.76 20.89
CA TYR A 454 9.38 -4.16 20.58
C TYR A 454 10.58 -5.04 20.95
N TRP A 455 11.80 -4.61 20.61
CA TRP A 455 13.01 -5.32 20.98
C TRP A 455 13.13 -5.51 22.50
N VAL A 456 12.87 -4.44 23.30
CA VAL A 456 12.90 -4.49 24.77
C VAL A 456 11.81 -5.44 25.28
N PHE A 457 10.56 -5.24 24.85
CA PHE A 457 9.42 -6.03 25.34
C PHE A 457 9.53 -7.50 24.96
N TYR A 458 10.03 -7.80 23.76
CA TYR A 458 10.32 -9.18 23.34
C TYR A 458 11.32 -9.85 24.27
N ARG A 459 12.40 -9.14 24.66
CA ARG A 459 13.40 -9.66 25.59
C ARG A 459 12.86 -9.87 27.01
N LEU A 460 11.96 -9.01 27.46
CA LEU A 460 11.31 -9.12 28.78
C LEU A 460 10.23 -10.21 28.84
N SER A 461 9.55 -10.44 27.70
CA SER A 461 8.40 -11.37 27.62
C SER A 461 8.81 -12.79 27.23
N ARG A 462 10.08 -13.08 26.99
CA ARG A 462 10.51 -14.43 26.61
C ARG A 462 9.96 -15.44 27.61
N PRO A 463 8.93 -16.23 27.26
CA PRO A 463 8.58 -17.41 28.05
C PRO A 463 9.74 -18.42 27.91
N GLN A 464 10.10 -19.09 28.99
CA GLN A 464 11.01 -20.25 28.96
C GLN A 464 10.55 -21.38 27.99
N ALA A 465 9.36 -21.27 27.43
CA ALA A 465 8.76 -22.22 26.49
C ALA A 465 9.30 -22.13 25.05
N ASP A 466 9.92 -21.02 24.62
CA ASP A 466 10.49 -20.92 23.27
C ASP A 466 11.78 -21.74 23.08
N GLU A 467 12.41 -22.21 24.15
CA GLU A 467 13.60 -23.09 24.08
C GLU A 467 13.30 -24.49 23.55
N HIS A 468 12.03 -24.94 23.61
CA HIS A 468 11.64 -26.28 23.15
C HIS A 468 11.18 -26.35 21.68
N LEU A 469 11.06 -25.21 21.00
CA LEU A 469 10.62 -25.12 19.59
C LEU A 469 11.79 -24.96 18.61
N VAL A 470 13.03 -24.98 19.09
CA VAL A 470 14.21 -24.87 18.22
C VAL A 470 14.53 -26.23 17.62
N VAL A 471 13.94 -26.55 16.49
CA VAL A 471 14.49 -27.57 15.59
C VAL A 471 15.41 -26.84 14.63
N PRO A 472 16.73 -27.07 14.65
CA PRO A 472 17.62 -26.48 13.66
C PRO A 472 17.22 -27.03 12.29
N VAL A 473 16.82 -26.15 11.39
CA VAL A 473 16.66 -26.53 9.99
C VAL A 473 18.05 -26.66 9.40
N SER A 474 18.47 -27.90 9.20
CA SER A 474 19.70 -28.30 8.51
C SER A 474 19.61 -28.05 7.01
#